data_4713bed314d8ac81b3811c11553fbb5d
#
_entry.id   4713bed314d8ac81b3811c11553fbb5d
#
_cell.length_a   1.000
_cell.length_b   1.000
_cell.length_c   1.000
_cell.angle_alpha   90.00
_cell.angle_beta   90.00
_cell.angle_gamma   90.00
#
_symmetry.space_group_name_H-M   'P 1'
#
loop_
_entity.id
_entity.type
_entity.pdbx_description
1 polymer ?
#
loop_
_entity_poly.entity_id
_entity_poly.type
_entity_poly.pdbx_seq_one_letter_code
_entity_poly.pdbx_strand_id
1 'polypeptide(L)'
;TYYSMDPFHEGANTAGIDVAAAYKAIADAMFAANDDIDEKWVIQYWQWNADQYKVLDQVDKGDLIILDLFSTAHTHFQEYKDHDAVYCMLPNFGGRSGFMGRFNGVIEGYFENKELHHNIKGIGATPEAIGSVPVLYDILFELPWYETKPNPEDWMRNYTISRYGEENVLAQEAWELLRNSALNCTTRLQG
;
A
#
# COMPACT_ATOMS: atom_id res chain seq x y z
N THR A 1 -0.40 18.54 -10.26
CA THR A 1 -0.59 17.43 -11.23
C THR A 1 0.17 16.19 -10.77
N TYR A 2 -0.41 15.00 -10.98
CA TYR A 2 0.22 13.71 -10.66
C TYR A 2 0.46 12.91 -11.94
N TYR A 3 1.69 12.44 -12.14
CA TYR A 3 2.06 11.56 -13.23
C TYR A 3 2.37 10.18 -12.67
N SER A 4 1.90 9.10 -13.29
CA SER A 4 2.23 7.73 -12.88
C SER A 4 2.96 7.03 -14.00
N MET A 5 4.18 6.57 -13.72
CA MET A 5 4.98 5.78 -14.65
C MET A 5 6.01 4.97 -13.88
N ASP A 6 6.18 3.73 -14.29
CA ASP A 6 7.11 2.78 -13.69
C ASP A 6 8.13 2.29 -14.74
N PRO A 7 9.12 3.13 -15.09
CA PRO A 7 10.20 2.67 -15.99
C PRO A 7 11.04 1.62 -15.28
N PHE A 8 11.47 0.62 -16.02
CA PHE A 8 12.29 -0.48 -15.50
C PHE A 8 11.62 -1.38 -14.44
N HIS A 9 10.28 -1.43 -14.45
CA HIS A 9 9.52 -2.26 -13.52
C HIS A 9 9.76 -3.76 -13.77
N GLU A 10 9.68 -4.57 -12.71
CA GLU A 10 9.69 -6.04 -12.73
C GLU A 10 10.76 -6.71 -13.62
N GLY A 11 12.02 -6.44 -13.33
CA GLY A 11 13.11 -7.15 -14.00
C GLY A 11 13.36 -6.69 -15.45
N ALA A 12 13.02 -5.45 -15.76
CA ALA A 12 13.40 -4.84 -17.03
C ALA A 12 14.90 -5.03 -17.31
N ASN A 13 15.24 -5.31 -18.56
CA ASN A 13 16.62 -5.42 -18.96
C ASN A 13 17.25 -4.03 -19.09
N THR A 14 18.10 -3.69 -18.14
CA THR A 14 18.83 -2.40 -18.07
C THR A 14 20.24 -2.46 -18.66
N ALA A 15 20.65 -3.58 -19.26
CA ALA A 15 21.99 -3.75 -19.80
C ALA A 15 22.31 -2.68 -20.86
N GLY A 16 23.40 -1.94 -20.64
CA GLY A 16 23.85 -0.87 -21.54
C GLY A 16 23.07 0.45 -21.40
N ILE A 17 22.17 0.56 -20.42
CA ILE A 17 21.41 1.79 -20.13
C ILE A 17 22.02 2.49 -18.92
N ASP A 18 22.28 3.78 -19.03
CA ASP A 18 22.51 4.62 -17.86
C ASP A 18 21.15 4.91 -17.20
N VAL A 19 20.77 4.05 -16.24
CA VAL A 19 19.47 4.10 -15.58
C VAL A 19 19.27 5.40 -14.79
N ALA A 20 20.33 5.94 -14.18
CA ALA A 20 20.25 7.20 -13.46
C ALA A 20 19.96 8.37 -14.42
N ALA A 21 20.69 8.44 -15.54
CA ALA A 21 20.45 9.45 -16.56
C ALA A 21 19.04 9.31 -17.18
N ALA A 22 18.55 8.08 -17.37
CA ALA A 22 17.21 7.83 -17.87
C ALA A 22 16.13 8.33 -16.89
N TYR A 23 16.23 8.04 -15.59
CA TYR A 23 15.31 8.56 -14.58
C TYR A 23 15.32 10.08 -14.54
N LYS A 24 16.51 10.69 -14.57
CA LYS A 24 16.60 12.15 -14.61
C LYS A 24 15.94 12.74 -15.85
N ALA A 25 16.17 12.20 -17.03
CA ALA A 25 15.56 12.68 -18.27
C ALA A 25 14.03 12.56 -18.25
N ILE A 26 13.49 11.48 -17.65
CA ILE A 26 12.05 11.29 -17.46
C ILE A 26 11.50 12.35 -16.52
N ALA A 27 12.12 12.55 -15.35
CA ALA A 27 11.71 13.58 -14.39
C ALA A 27 11.73 14.98 -15.02
N ASP A 28 12.83 15.34 -15.68
CA ASP A 28 12.98 16.63 -16.35
C ASP A 28 11.87 16.84 -17.41
N ALA A 29 11.51 15.80 -18.17
CA ALA A 29 10.46 15.89 -19.17
C ALA A 29 9.05 16.00 -18.55
N MET A 30 8.79 15.26 -17.47
CA MET A 30 7.51 15.35 -16.74
C MET A 30 7.31 16.74 -16.17
N PHE A 31 8.28 17.25 -15.42
CA PHE A 31 8.18 18.51 -14.72
C PHE A 31 8.32 19.75 -15.65
N ALA A 32 8.80 19.57 -16.88
CA ALA A 32 8.78 20.61 -17.90
C ALA A 32 7.50 20.64 -18.75
N ALA A 33 6.64 19.63 -18.62
CA ALA A 33 5.44 19.51 -19.45
C ALA A 33 4.30 20.45 -19.06
N ASN A 34 4.35 21.00 -17.86
CA ASN A 34 3.31 21.86 -17.30
C ASN A 34 3.96 22.96 -16.45
N ASP A 35 3.28 24.11 -16.32
CA ASP A 35 3.72 25.21 -15.46
C ASP A 35 3.15 25.08 -14.01
N ASP A 36 2.65 23.93 -13.64
CA ASP A 36 2.11 23.67 -12.32
C ASP A 36 3.25 23.49 -11.31
N ILE A 37 3.21 24.27 -10.24
CA ILE A 37 4.26 24.26 -9.20
C ILE A 37 4.17 23.07 -8.25
N ASP A 38 3.12 22.26 -8.36
CA ASP A 38 2.88 21.12 -7.46
C ASP A 38 2.72 19.81 -8.25
N GLU A 39 3.74 19.51 -9.04
CA GLU A 39 3.79 18.26 -9.81
C GLU A 39 4.42 17.14 -8.99
N LYS A 40 3.87 15.94 -9.15
CA LYS A 40 4.38 14.75 -8.47
C LYS A 40 4.51 13.59 -9.44
N TRP A 41 5.64 12.90 -9.35
CA TRP A 41 5.79 11.59 -9.97
C TRP A 41 5.38 10.51 -8.99
N VAL A 42 4.40 9.67 -9.34
CA VAL A 42 3.96 8.51 -8.58
C VAL A 42 4.57 7.26 -9.20
N ILE A 43 5.36 6.55 -8.43
CA ILE A 43 6.03 5.32 -8.84
C ILE A 43 5.66 4.16 -7.92
N GLN A 44 5.64 2.93 -8.46
CA GLN A 44 5.31 1.74 -7.68
C GLN A 44 6.59 1.05 -7.19
N TYR A 45 6.64 0.75 -5.90
CA TYR A 45 7.65 -0.15 -5.36
C TYR A 45 7.17 -1.59 -5.48
N TRP A 46 7.85 -2.36 -6.30
CA TRP A 46 7.66 -3.80 -6.41
C TRP A 46 8.98 -4.48 -6.74
N GLN A 47 9.55 -5.19 -5.76
CA GLN A 47 10.81 -5.94 -5.91
C GLN A 47 11.94 -5.12 -6.55
N TRP A 48 12.14 -3.88 -6.11
CA TRP A 48 13.20 -3.04 -6.63
C TRP A 48 14.59 -3.66 -6.40
N ASN A 49 15.43 -3.59 -7.39
CA ASN A 49 16.86 -3.85 -7.30
C ASN A 49 17.66 -2.52 -7.30
N ALA A 50 18.98 -2.62 -7.30
CA ALA A 50 19.87 -1.46 -7.26
C ALA A 50 19.63 -0.43 -8.39
N ASP A 51 19.06 -0.84 -9.52
CA ASP A 51 18.78 0.07 -10.63
C ASP A 51 17.53 0.89 -10.37
N GLN A 52 16.43 0.30 -9.85
CA GLN A 52 15.23 1.07 -9.53
C GLN A 52 15.48 2.07 -8.40
N TYR A 53 16.27 1.72 -7.40
CA TYR A 53 16.63 2.65 -6.31
C TYR A 53 17.37 3.92 -6.79
N LYS A 54 17.95 3.94 -7.99
CA LYS A 54 18.60 5.13 -8.54
C LYS A 54 17.64 6.31 -8.73
N VAL A 55 16.35 6.08 -8.89
CA VAL A 55 15.35 7.16 -8.98
C VAL A 55 15.39 8.10 -7.78
N LEU A 56 15.68 7.57 -6.59
CA LEU A 56 15.72 8.34 -5.34
C LEU A 56 16.79 9.43 -5.29
N ASP A 57 17.79 9.35 -6.17
CA ASP A 57 18.85 10.35 -6.28
C ASP A 57 18.65 11.29 -7.48
N GLN A 58 17.62 11.06 -8.29
CA GLN A 58 17.37 11.81 -9.52
C GLN A 58 16.12 12.70 -9.44
N VAL A 59 15.30 12.53 -8.41
CA VAL A 59 14.09 13.32 -8.19
C VAL A 59 14.17 13.98 -6.81
N ASP A 60 13.75 15.23 -6.71
CA ASP A 60 13.77 15.94 -5.44
C ASP A 60 12.76 15.36 -4.45
N LYS A 61 13.10 15.45 -3.14
CA LYS A 61 12.19 15.03 -2.08
C LYS A 61 10.93 15.88 -2.13
N GLY A 62 9.80 15.21 -2.04
CA GLY A 62 8.49 15.86 -2.17
C GLY A 62 7.94 15.84 -3.59
N ASP A 63 8.74 15.56 -4.62
CA ASP A 63 8.29 15.46 -6.02
C ASP A 63 8.10 14.01 -6.46
N LEU A 64 8.58 13.05 -5.66
CA LEU A 64 8.37 11.62 -5.86
C LEU A 64 7.49 11.06 -4.75
N ILE A 65 6.47 10.30 -5.14
CA ILE A 65 5.61 9.54 -4.23
C ILE A 65 5.73 8.06 -4.57
N ILE A 66 6.09 7.26 -3.58
CA ILE A 66 6.32 5.83 -3.75
C ILE A 66 5.11 5.05 -3.20
N LEU A 67 4.45 4.30 -4.07
CA LEU A 67 3.43 3.34 -3.64
C LEU A 67 4.14 2.05 -3.22
N ASP A 68 4.27 1.81 -1.92
CA ASP A 68 4.80 0.55 -1.40
C ASP A 68 3.68 -0.51 -1.48
N LEU A 69 3.62 -1.24 -2.60
CA LEU A 69 2.44 -1.99 -3.02
C LEU A 69 1.99 -3.06 -2.02
N PHE A 70 2.90 -3.60 -1.22
CA PHE A 70 2.60 -4.70 -0.30
C PHE A 70 3.06 -4.43 1.13
N SER A 71 2.91 -3.21 1.59
CA SER A 71 3.31 -2.79 2.95
C SER A 71 2.70 -3.64 4.06
N THR A 72 1.52 -4.21 3.85
CA THR A 72 0.88 -5.11 4.81
C THR A 72 1.61 -6.44 5.03
N ALA A 73 2.60 -6.77 4.21
CA ALA A 73 3.42 -7.97 4.34
C ALA A 73 4.90 -7.67 4.51
N HIS A 74 5.39 -6.67 3.81
CA HIS A 74 6.80 -6.27 3.78
C HIS A 74 6.88 -4.75 3.64
N THR A 75 7.67 -4.09 4.48
CA THR A 75 7.82 -2.65 4.47
C THR A 75 9.24 -2.25 4.11
N HIS A 76 9.38 -1.16 3.35
CA HIS A 76 10.65 -0.67 2.84
C HIS A 76 10.82 0.84 3.06
N PHE A 77 9.99 1.47 3.90
CA PHE A 77 9.94 2.93 4.08
C PHE A 77 11.29 3.54 4.46
N GLN A 78 12.12 2.82 5.23
CA GLN A 78 13.47 3.23 5.60
C GLN A 78 14.45 3.31 4.41
N GLU A 79 14.12 2.64 3.29
CA GLU A 79 14.98 2.58 2.11
C GLU A 79 14.74 3.74 1.15
N TYR A 80 13.64 4.49 1.33
CA TYR A 80 13.19 5.52 0.39
C TYR A 80 13.84 6.90 0.57
N LYS A 81 14.91 7.00 1.37
CA LYS A 81 15.69 8.24 1.57
C LYS A 81 14.81 9.46 1.90
N ASP A 82 13.76 9.28 2.68
CA ASP A 82 12.75 10.28 3.06
C ASP A 82 11.87 10.80 1.90
N HIS A 83 11.82 10.15 0.75
CA HIS A 83 10.78 10.42 -0.22
C HIS A 83 9.42 10.01 0.33
N ASP A 84 8.39 10.75 -0.07
CA ASP A 84 7.02 10.48 0.35
C ASP A 84 6.57 9.10 -0.11
N ALA A 85 5.89 8.37 0.76
CA ALA A 85 5.43 7.02 0.48
C ALA A 85 3.99 6.80 0.93
N VAL A 86 3.34 5.82 0.30
CA VAL A 86 1.97 5.39 0.59
C VAL A 86 2.01 3.96 1.09
N TYR A 87 1.41 3.71 2.26
CA TYR A 87 1.22 2.39 2.82
C TYR A 87 0.11 1.67 2.05
N CYS A 88 0.46 0.65 1.25
CA CYS A 88 -0.51 -0.03 0.40
C CYS A 88 -0.79 -1.46 0.86
N MET A 89 -2.04 -1.89 0.68
CA MET A 89 -2.47 -3.26 0.87
C MET A 89 -2.63 -3.94 -0.50
N LEU A 90 -1.94 -5.06 -0.70
CA LEU A 90 -2.12 -5.95 -1.84
C LEU A 90 -2.87 -7.21 -1.37
N PRO A 91 -4.21 -7.24 -1.45
CA PRO A 91 -5.02 -8.29 -0.86
C PRO A 91 -5.13 -9.54 -1.73
N ASN A 92 -4.82 -9.45 -3.01
CA ASN A 92 -4.92 -10.56 -3.95
C ASN A 92 -3.92 -10.41 -5.09
N PHE A 93 -3.60 -11.52 -5.75
CA PHE A 93 -2.65 -11.61 -6.84
C PHE A 93 -3.29 -12.25 -8.08
N GLY A 94 -3.10 -11.65 -9.25
CA GLY A 94 -3.27 -12.27 -10.55
C GLY A 94 -4.57 -13.05 -10.78
N GLY A 95 -5.73 -12.52 -10.40
CA GLY A 95 -7.03 -13.19 -10.57
C GLY A 95 -7.34 -14.26 -9.52
N ARG A 96 -6.51 -14.39 -8.49
CA ARG A 96 -6.71 -15.32 -7.37
C ARG A 96 -7.46 -14.61 -6.26
N SER A 97 -8.75 -14.92 -6.12
CA SER A 97 -9.56 -14.45 -5.01
C SER A 97 -9.40 -15.43 -3.85
N GLY A 98 -8.60 -15.07 -2.86
CA GLY A 98 -8.47 -15.80 -1.61
C GLY A 98 -8.89 -14.94 -0.42
N PHE A 99 -9.25 -15.58 0.69
CA PHE A 99 -9.48 -14.89 1.97
C PHE A 99 -8.18 -14.50 2.67
N MET A 100 -7.09 -14.30 1.97
CA MET A 100 -5.85 -13.85 2.56
C MET A 100 -6.01 -12.38 2.98
N GLY A 101 -6.14 -12.11 4.27
CA GLY A 101 -6.49 -10.78 4.73
C GLY A 101 -5.47 -10.10 5.59
N ARG A 102 -4.73 -10.83 6.41
CA ARG A 102 -3.86 -10.23 7.43
C ARG A 102 -4.56 -9.15 8.25
N PHE A 103 -5.84 -9.32 8.57
CA PHE A 103 -6.68 -8.27 9.15
C PHE A 103 -6.01 -7.53 10.31
N ASN A 104 -5.52 -8.27 11.31
CA ASN A 104 -4.79 -7.66 12.42
C ASN A 104 -3.48 -7.00 11.96
N GLY A 105 -2.77 -7.65 11.03
CA GLY A 105 -1.51 -7.13 10.48
C GLY A 105 -1.68 -5.84 9.67
N VAL A 106 -2.84 -5.62 9.05
CA VAL A 106 -3.16 -4.34 8.38
C VAL A 106 -3.20 -3.21 9.42
N ILE A 107 -3.86 -3.43 10.55
CA ILE A 107 -3.99 -2.46 11.64
C ILE A 107 -2.61 -2.22 12.30
N GLU A 108 -1.98 -3.29 12.75
CA GLU A 108 -0.71 -3.24 13.47
C GLU A 108 0.38 -2.62 12.60
N GLY A 109 0.55 -3.14 11.38
CA GLY A 109 1.58 -2.67 10.47
C GLY A 109 1.46 -1.20 10.09
N TYR A 110 0.24 -0.69 9.90
CA TYR A 110 0.05 0.73 9.62
C TYR A 110 0.52 1.61 10.78
N PHE A 111 0.08 1.32 12.01
CA PHE A 111 0.41 2.16 13.18
C PHE A 111 1.89 2.06 13.55
N GLU A 112 2.48 0.88 13.51
CA GLU A 112 3.91 0.69 13.76
C GLU A 112 4.76 1.45 12.74
N ASN A 113 4.43 1.36 11.46
CA ASN A 113 5.20 2.07 10.44
C ASN A 113 4.97 3.58 10.47
N LYS A 114 3.74 4.04 10.73
CA LYS A 114 3.43 5.48 10.87
C LYS A 114 4.20 6.13 12.03
N GLU A 115 4.44 5.39 13.11
CA GLU A 115 5.24 5.87 14.23
C GLU A 115 6.73 5.95 13.89
N LEU A 116 7.24 4.96 13.13
CA LEU A 116 8.66 4.85 12.80
C LEU A 116 9.08 5.71 11.61
N HIS A 117 8.17 5.96 10.67
CA HIS A 117 8.48 6.54 9.37
C HIS A 117 7.63 7.77 9.05
N HIS A 118 8.22 8.95 9.18
CA HIS A 118 7.56 10.24 8.91
C HIS A 118 7.24 10.49 7.42
N ASN A 119 7.83 9.71 6.53
CA ASN A 119 7.61 9.78 5.08
C ASN A 119 6.33 9.08 4.61
N ILE A 120 5.59 8.38 5.49
CA ILE A 120 4.28 7.82 5.12
C ILE A 120 3.25 8.95 5.10
N LYS A 121 2.70 9.25 3.92
CA LYS A 121 1.75 10.35 3.70
C LYS A 121 0.32 9.91 3.45
N GLY A 122 0.10 8.61 3.27
CA GLY A 122 -1.23 8.10 3.00
C GLY A 122 -1.30 6.58 2.99
N ILE A 123 -2.50 6.11 2.67
CA ILE A 123 -2.79 4.70 2.48
C ILE A 123 -3.33 4.44 1.08
N GLY A 124 -3.16 3.22 0.60
CA GLY A 124 -3.65 2.80 -0.69
C GLY A 124 -4.02 1.32 -0.74
N ALA A 125 -4.75 0.93 -1.76
CA ALA A 125 -5.03 -0.45 -2.07
C ALA A 125 -4.61 -0.74 -3.51
N THR A 126 -3.90 -1.84 -3.71
CA THR A 126 -3.29 -2.22 -4.99
C THR A 126 -3.72 -3.63 -5.40
N PRO A 127 -5.04 -3.91 -5.49
CA PRO A 127 -5.52 -5.24 -5.85
C PRO A 127 -5.19 -5.57 -7.32
N GLU A 128 -4.77 -6.80 -7.58
CA GLU A 128 -4.56 -7.30 -8.94
C GLU A 128 -5.80 -8.00 -9.52
N ALA A 129 -6.85 -8.21 -8.70
CA ALA A 129 -8.07 -8.89 -9.12
C ALA A 129 -9.32 -8.21 -8.54
N ILE A 130 -10.44 -8.39 -9.25
CA ILE A 130 -11.76 -7.85 -8.86
C ILE A 130 -12.32 -8.54 -7.62
N GLY A 131 -12.02 -9.84 -7.45
CA GLY A 131 -12.44 -10.60 -6.27
C GLY A 131 -11.78 -10.06 -5.01
N SER A 132 -12.55 -9.41 -4.17
CA SER A 132 -12.05 -8.75 -2.96
C SER A 132 -12.89 -9.09 -1.74
N VAL A 133 -12.31 -8.88 -0.58
CA VAL A 133 -12.96 -9.05 0.72
C VAL A 133 -13.24 -7.65 1.28
N PRO A 134 -14.46 -7.12 1.17
CA PRO A 134 -14.77 -5.71 1.46
C PRO A 134 -14.30 -5.24 2.84
N VAL A 135 -14.47 -6.05 3.87
CA VAL A 135 -14.08 -5.70 5.25
C VAL A 135 -12.60 -5.29 5.39
N LEU A 136 -11.72 -5.79 4.52
CA LEU A 136 -10.30 -5.42 4.53
C LEU A 136 -10.08 -4.01 3.99
N TYR A 137 -10.87 -3.60 3.02
CA TYR A 137 -10.83 -2.22 2.49
C TYR A 137 -11.48 -1.26 3.47
N ASP A 138 -12.58 -1.67 4.11
CA ASP A 138 -13.25 -0.83 5.10
C ASP A 138 -12.28 -0.50 6.24
N ILE A 139 -11.63 -1.49 6.85
CA ILE A 139 -10.64 -1.22 7.90
C ILE A 139 -9.46 -0.40 7.36
N LEU A 140 -8.88 -0.77 6.20
CA LEU A 140 -7.72 -0.06 5.65
C LEU A 140 -8.00 1.44 5.52
N PHE A 141 -9.12 1.82 4.89
CA PHE A 141 -9.44 3.21 4.62
C PHE A 141 -9.96 3.98 5.83
N GLU A 142 -10.30 3.29 6.92
CA GLU A 142 -10.59 3.93 8.20
C GLU A 142 -9.33 4.25 9.02
N LEU A 143 -8.21 3.51 8.84
CA LEU A 143 -7.01 3.65 9.68
C LEU A 143 -6.49 5.10 9.81
N PRO A 144 -6.46 5.94 8.75
CA PRO A 144 -5.96 7.31 8.87
C PRO A 144 -6.78 8.22 9.77
N TRP A 145 -8.05 7.86 10.03
CA TRP A 145 -8.96 8.65 10.87
C TRP A 145 -8.82 8.34 12.36
N TYR A 146 -8.08 7.28 12.70
CA TYR A 146 -7.79 6.94 14.09
C TYR A 146 -6.54 7.66 14.58
N GLU A 147 -6.62 8.32 15.73
CA GLU A 147 -5.46 8.90 16.42
C GLU A 147 -4.58 7.81 17.05
N THR A 148 -5.21 6.77 17.57
CA THR A 148 -4.56 5.61 18.19
C THR A 148 -5.04 4.32 17.55
N LYS A 149 -4.20 3.29 17.63
CA LYS A 149 -4.49 1.97 17.07
C LYS A 149 -5.83 1.43 17.59
N PRO A 150 -6.83 1.17 16.72
CA PRO A 150 -8.09 0.58 17.14
C PRO A 150 -7.91 -0.85 17.63
N ASN A 151 -8.73 -1.28 18.60
CA ASN A 151 -8.81 -2.69 18.96
C ASN A 151 -9.52 -3.47 17.83
N PRO A 152 -8.92 -4.53 17.28
CA PRO A 152 -9.50 -5.27 16.16
C PRO A 152 -10.86 -5.94 16.46
N GLU A 153 -11.08 -6.37 17.71
CA GLU A 153 -12.34 -7.00 18.15
C GLU A 153 -13.46 -5.97 18.23
N ASP A 154 -13.18 -4.82 18.88
CA ASP A 154 -14.14 -3.72 18.98
C ASP A 154 -14.49 -3.17 17.60
N TRP A 155 -13.51 -3.06 16.72
CA TRP A 155 -13.72 -2.62 15.35
C TRP A 155 -14.65 -3.60 14.61
N MET A 156 -14.38 -4.89 14.69
CA MET A 156 -15.19 -5.92 14.01
C MET A 156 -16.63 -5.95 14.54
N ARG A 157 -16.81 -5.73 15.84
CA ARG A 157 -18.14 -5.61 16.43
C ARG A 157 -18.90 -4.41 15.85
N ASN A 158 -18.28 -3.26 15.81
CA ASN A 158 -18.88 -2.03 15.26
C ASN A 158 -19.17 -2.17 13.75
N TYR A 159 -18.26 -2.78 13.00
CA TYR A 159 -18.47 -3.14 11.60
C TYR A 159 -19.73 -3.99 11.41
N THR A 160 -19.89 -4.99 12.25
CA THR A 160 -21.05 -5.91 12.19
C THR A 160 -22.36 -5.14 12.44
N ILE A 161 -22.39 -4.28 13.46
CA ILE A 161 -23.56 -3.44 13.77
C ILE A 161 -23.87 -2.52 12.59
N SER A 162 -22.86 -1.84 12.06
CA SER A 162 -23.01 -0.93 10.92
C SER A 162 -23.54 -1.65 9.67
N ARG A 163 -23.04 -2.86 9.41
CA ARG A 163 -23.41 -3.66 8.24
C ARG A 163 -24.86 -4.19 8.28
N TYR A 164 -25.34 -4.57 9.46
CA TYR A 164 -26.68 -5.16 9.63
C TYR A 164 -27.71 -4.20 10.20
N GLY A 165 -27.29 -3.01 10.63
CA GLY A 165 -28.16 -1.96 11.17
C GLY A 165 -28.59 -2.15 12.61
N GLU A 166 -28.24 -3.27 13.25
CA GLU A 166 -28.54 -3.60 14.64
C GLU A 166 -27.53 -4.58 15.24
N GLU A 167 -27.54 -4.68 16.57
CA GLU A 167 -26.76 -5.72 17.25
C GLU A 167 -27.36 -7.11 16.94
N ASN A 168 -26.52 -8.00 16.44
CA ASN A 168 -26.87 -9.39 16.16
C ASN A 168 -25.74 -10.29 16.65
N VAL A 169 -26.01 -11.01 17.74
CA VAL A 169 -24.99 -11.84 18.39
C VAL A 169 -24.43 -12.92 17.46
N LEU A 170 -25.29 -13.57 16.67
CA LEU A 170 -24.83 -14.62 15.76
C LEU A 170 -23.96 -14.04 14.63
N ALA A 171 -24.31 -12.86 14.13
CA ALA A 171 -23.49 -12.18 13.13
C ALA A 171 -22.13 -11.74 13.73
N GLN A 172 -22.13 -11.23 14.96
CA GLN A 172 -20.89 -10.86 15.67
C GLN A 172 -19.99 -12.07 15.89
N GLU A 173 -20.53 -13.18 16.35
CA GLU A 173 -19.78 -14.45 16.52
C GLU A 173 -19.21 -14.94 15.18
N ALA A 174 -19.98 -14.90 14.11
CA ALA A 174 -19.54 -15.34 12.78
C ALA A 174 -18.40 -14.47 12.26
N TRP A 175 -18.51 -13.14 12.38
CA TRP A 175 -17.46 -12.21 11.94
C TRP A 175 -16.20 -12.33 12.79
N GLU A 176 -16.34 -12.58 14.09
CA GLU A 176 -15.19 -12.79 14.97
C GLU A 176 -14.47 -14.12 14.65
N LEU A 177 -15.19 -15.16 14.31
CA LEU A 177 -14.62 -16.42 13.83
C LEU A 177 -13.87 -16.21 12.50
N LEU A 178 -14.43 -15.44 11.57
CA LEU A 178 -13.75 -15.07 10.30
C LEU A 178 -12.50 -14.25 10.57
N ARG A 179 -12.56 -13.26 11.46
CA ARG A 179 -11.41 -12.43 11.85
C ARG A 179 -10.28 -13.28 12.42
N ASN A 180 -10.60 -14.23 13.30
CA ASN A 180 -9.60 -15.10 13.94
C ASN A 180 -9.13 -16.27 13.06
N SER A 181 -9.64 -16.39 11.85
CA SER A 181 -9.27 -17.47 10.92
C SER A 181 -8.95 -16.96 9.53
N ALA A 182 -9.88 -17.02 8.60
CA ALA A 182 -9.66 -16.72 7.19
C ALA A 182 -9.19 -15.28 6.92
N LEU A 183 -9.79 -14.28 7.60
CA LEU A 183 -9.42 -12.87 7.40
C LEU A 183 -8.06 -12.53 7.98
N ASN A 184 -7.55 -13.30 8.92
CA ASN A 184 -6.22 -13.08 9.50
C ASN A 184 -5.17 -14.08 8.98
N CYS A 185 -5.49 -14.80 7.92
CA CYS A 185 -4.57 -15.73 7.28
C CYS A 185 -3.38 -15.00 6.67
N THR A 186 -2.17 -15.41 7.02
CA THR A 186 -0.91 -14.88 6.49
C THR A 186 -0.25 -15.79 5.47
N THR A 187 -0.77 -17.00 5.30
CA THR A 187 -0.19 -18.02 4.42
C THR A 187 -0.59 -17.74 2.98
N ARG A 188 0.39 -17.64 2.11
CA ARG A 188 0.17 -17.50 0.65
C ARG A 188 -0.24 -18.85 0.03
N LEU A 189 -1.22 -19.55 0.58
CA LEU A 189 -1.80 -20.70 -0.09
C LEU A 189 -2.65 -20.22 -1.25
N GLN A 190 -1.97 -19.83 -2.27
CA GLN A 190 -2.55 -19.65 -3.60
C GLN A 190 -2.45 -21.01 -4.29
N GLY A 191 -3.43 -21.87 -4.02
CA GLY A 191 -3.61 -23.11 -4.77
C GLY A 191 -4.07 -22.84 -6.20
#